data_eb1bfca31f8dccbfacbc4a3c17b2514b
#
_entry.id   eb1bfca31f8dccbfacbc4a3c17b2514b
#
_cell.length_a   1.000
_cell.length_b   1.000
_cell.length_c   1.000
_cell.angle_alpha   90.00
_cell.angle_beta   90.00
_cell.angle_gamma   90.00
#
_symmetry.space_group_name_H-M   'P 1'
#
loop_
_entity.id
_entity.type
_entity.pdbx_description
1 polymer ?
#
loop_
_entity_poly.entity_id
_entity_poly.type
_entity_poly.pdbx_seq_one_letter_code
_entity_poly.pdbx_strand_id
1 'polypeptide(L)'
;FQLARGLADESNAQAFLFEHMYPYEAVMEEEDVETSVTLAAIEMLRHGVTCYIEPGNYYPDATVRAVMGAGMRMVLAVSCFDQNKAVTGLMPARMIEDTARCIAKTEELFDKYPGKHARRLTVSASFRGMNNSTDELILALKEISQRERAILQTHACYSYFTHDASVVQHGKPEIERLESLGVLDANMLLLHGGWLEPQEIEILVRRKPTIVCCPSSSIHNGYGNLAVGKHPELMAMGVNVSLGADHASSGSVDLVQEMRFCACSYKELRLNPRFMPPEQAIEMATINGARGAGLADRIGSIEQAKEADFVLFDATVPEWQPLYNPVSNLVYSATGNTVKHVFVGGEQVVRDGRLVRVNEEDVMREVVKAGSRITGRLNMKKVMKLRWPVE
;
A
#
# COMPACT_ATOMS: atom_id res chain seq x y z
N PHE A 1 0.06 -9.69 1.83
CA PHE A 1 0.73 -10.65 2.76
C PHE A 1 -0.02 -10.82 4.08
N GLN A 2 -1.37 -10.84 4.05
CA GLN A 2 -2.22 -10.97 5.26
C GLN A 2 -1.89 -12.23 6.09
N LEU A 3 -1.45 -13.31 5.43
CA LEU A 3 -1.12 -14.56 6.09
C LEU A 3 0.20 -14.50 6.88
N ALA A 4 0.99 -13.42 6.76
CA ALA A 4 2.23 -13.23 7.51
C ALA A 4 2.03 -12.49 8.85
N ARG A 5 0.81 -12.13 9.20
CA ARG A 5 0.48 -11.39 10.43
C ARG A 5 1.03 -12.11 11.66
N GLY A 6 1.78 -11.38 12.50
CA GLY A 6 2.40 -11.93 13.71
C GLY A 6 3.71 -12.68 13.49
N LEU A 7 4.25 -12.74 12.26
CA LEU A 7 5.46 -13.52 11.97
C LEU A 7 6.76 -12.72 12.05
N ALA A 8 6.72 -11.40 11.89
CA ALA A 8 7.92 -10.56 11.79
C ALA A 8 7.86 -9.33 12.72
N ASP A 9 7.02 -9.36 13.74
CA ASP A 9 6.92 -8.30 14.72
C ASP A 9 8.25 -8.06 15.44
N GLU A 10 8.45 -6.83 15.96
CA GLU A 10 9.68 -6.42 16.66
C GLU A 10 10.95 -6.48 15.79
N SER A 11 10.81 -6.39 14.46
CA SER A 11 11.92 -6.36 13.52
C SER A 11 12.13 -4.96 12.95
N ASN A 12 13.38 -4.52 12.81
CA ASN A 12 13.66 -3.28 12.07
C ASN A 12 13.39 -3.46 10.57
N ALA A 13 13.34 -2.37 9.81
CA ALA A 13 12.99 -2.38 8.40
C ALA A 13 13.77 -3.38 7.54
N GLN A 14 15.08 -3.53 7.81
CA GLN A 14 15.95 -4.46 7.07
C GLN A 14 15.62 -5.91 7.39
N ALA A 15 15.64 -6.28 8.67
CA ALA A 15 15.34 -7.64 9.12
C ALA A 15 13.91 -8.04 8.72
N PHE A 16 12.95 -7.11 8.88
CA PHE A 16 11.57 -7.32 8.47
C PHE A 16 11.46 -7.76 7.02
N LEU A 17 12.10 -7.04 6.08
CA LEU A 17 12.03 -7.37 4.66
C LEU A 17 12.92 -8.57 4.29
N PHE A 18 14.22 -8.50 4.59
CA PHE A 18 15.21 -9.43 4.02
C PHE A 18 15.29 -10.76 4.78
N GLU A 19 15.02 -10.76 6.10
CA GLU A 19 15.10 -11.99 6.90
C GLU A 19 13.72 -12.67 7.05
N HIS A 20 12.61 -11.93 6.88
CA HIS A 20 11.27 -12.45 7.12
C HIS A 20 10.36 -12.39 5.89
N MET A 21 10.05 -11.20 5.37
CA MET A 21 9.01 -11.05 4.35
C MET A 21 9.43 -11.60 2.99
N TYR A 22 10.59 -11.29 2.48
CA TYR A 22 11.05 -11.83 1.19
C TYR A 22 11.21 -13.36 1.20
N PRO A 23 11.80 -14.00 2.23
CA PRO A 23 11.73 -15.46 2.36
C PRO A 23 10.31 -16.02 2.41
N TYR A 24 9.40 -15.31 3.12
CA TYR A 24 7.99 -15.68 3.18
C TYR A 24 7.31 -15.61 1.80
N GLU A 25 7.46 -14.49 1.10
CA GLU A 25 6.92 -14.29 -0.25
C GLU A 25 7.46 -15.36 -1.23
N ALA A 26 8.74 -15.67 -1.14
CA ALA A 26 9.40 -16.62 -2.05
C ALA A 26 8.88 -18.06 -1.94
N VAL A 27 8.23 -18.44 -0.86
CA VAL A 27 7.66 -19.80 -0.70
C VAL A 27 6.15 -19.86 -0.94
N MET A 28 5.51 -18.70 -1.16
CA MET A 28 4.07 -18.68 -1.48
C MET A 28 3.82 -19.25 -2.87
N GLU A 29 2.77 -20.04 -2.98
CA GLU A 29 2.23 -20.54 -4.25
C GLU A 29 0.95 -19.79 -4.61
N GLU A 30 0.46 -20.00 -5.83
CA GLU A 30 -0.71 -19.27 -6.36
C GLU A 30 -1.94 -19.36 -5.46
N GLU A 31 -2.23 -20.54 -4.91
CA GLU A 31 -3.36 -20.77 -3.99
C GLU A 31 -3.22 -20.00 -2.66
N ASP A 32 -1.97 -19.86 -2.17
CA ASP A 32 -1.70 -19.11 -0.93
C ASP A 32 -1.90 -17.61 -1.17
N VAL A 33 -1.49 -17.12 -2.34
CA VAL A 33 -1.70 -15.71 -2.75
C VAL A 33 -3.20 -15.43 -2.89
N GLU A 34 -3.96 -16.29 -3.55
CA GLU A 34 -5.41 -16.13 -3.69
C GLU A 34 -6.11 -16.06 -2.32
N THR A 35 -5.73 -16.95 -1.40
CA THR A 35 -6.24 -16.96 -0.02
C THR A 35 -5.84 -15.69 0.73
N SER A 36 -4.58 -15.27 0.64
CA SER A 36 -4.06 -14.05 1.29
C SER A 36 -4.77 -12.80 0.80
N VAL A 37 -4.95 -12.67 -0.51
CA VAL A 37 -5.63 -11.52 -1.13
C VAL A 37 -7.12 -11.52 -0.82
N THR A 38 -7.77 -12.69 -0.77
CA THR A 38 -9.17 -12.78 -0.37
C THR A 38 -9.36 -12.34 1.08
N LEU A 39 -8.47 -12.75 2.00
CA LEU A 39 -8.47 -12.28 3.38
C LEU A 39 -8.27 -10.76 3.46
N ALA A 40 -7.33 -10.22 2.68
CA ALA A 40 -7.10 -8.79 2.59
C ALA A 40 -8.34 -8.03 2.09
N ALA A 41 -8.99 -8.53 1.04
CA ALA A 41 -10.21 -7.92 0.48
C ALA A 41 -11.36 -7.92 1.49
N ILE A 42 -11.53 -9.01 2.25
CA ILE A 42 -12.53 -9.08 3.34
C ILE A 42 -12.24 -7.97 4.36
N GLU A 43 -11.02 -7.87 4.84
CA GLU A 43 -10.64 -6.90 5.87
C GLU A 43 -10.80 -5.46 5.35
N MET A 44 -10.27 -5.16 4.17
CA MET A 44 -10.38 -3.85 3.55
C MET A 44 -11.83 -3.42 3.34
N LEU A 45 -12.65 -4.26 2.74
CA LEU A 45 -14.06 -3.95 2.49
C LEU A 45 -14.86 -3.78 3.79
N ARG A 46 -14.61 -4.60 4.80
CA ARG A 46 -15.26 -4.46 6.12
C ARG A 46 -14.89 -3.16 6.82
N HIS A 47 -13.72 -2.61 6.53
CA HIS A 47 -13.25 -1.32 7.06
C HIS A 47 -13.50 -0.15 6.09
N GLY A 48 -14.30 -0.37 5.03
CA GLY A 48 -14.73 0.71 4.13
C GLY A 48 -13.75 1.08 3.03
N VAL A 49 -12.70 0.30 2.79
CA VAL A 49 -11.78 0.51 1.67
C VAL A 49 -12.42 -0.03 0.40
N THR A 50 -12.71 0.84 -0.57
CA THR A 50 -13.37 0.46 -1.84
C THR A 50 -12.39 0.18 -2.96
N CYS A 51 -11.19 0.77 -2.89
CA CYS A 51 -10.13 0.66 -3.90
C CYS A 51 -8.77 0.56 -3.23
N TYR A 52 -7.91 -0.31 -3.73
CA TYR A 52 -6.49 -0.35 -3.30
C TYR A 52 -5.54 -0.43 -4.49
N ILE A 53 -4.29 -0.07 -4.24
CA ILE A 53 -3.20 -0.13 -5.21
C ILE A 53 -2.26 -1.26 -4.78
N GLU A 54 -2.05 -2.23 -5.68
CA GLU A 54 -1.12 -3.33 -5.52
C GLU A 54 0.25 -2.94 -6.10
N PRO A 55 1.30 -2.77 -5.29
CA PRO A 55 2.60 -2.30 -5.77
C PRO A 55 3.43 -3.37 -6.47
N GLY A 56 2.97 -4.60 -6.52
CA GLY A 56 3.61 -5.69 -7.23
C GLY A 56 3.28 -7.06 -6.64
N ASN A 57 2.73 -7.92 -7.47
CA ASN A 57 2.32 -9.27 -7.12
C ASN A 57 2.99 -10.29 -8.04
N TYR A 58 3.25 -11.50 -7.53
CA TYR A 58 3.86 -12.60 -8.32
C TYR A 58 2.82 -13.45 -9.04
N TYR A 59 1.56 -13.42 -8.59
CA TYR A 59 0.44 -14.18 -9.15
C TYR A 59 -0.74 -13.25 -9.44
N PRO A 60 -0.62 -12.38 -10.47
CA PRO A 60 -1.64 -11.36 -10.75
C PRO A 60 -3.02 -11.96 -11.05
N ASP A 61 -3.09 -13.14 -11.68
CA ASP A 61 -4.37 -13.79 -11.99
C ASP A 61 -5.12 -14.22 -10.72
N ALA A 62 -4.41 -14.80 -9.75
CA ALA A 62 -4.98 -15.17 -8.46
C ALA A 62 -5.49 -13.92 -7.71
N THR A 63 -4.71 -12.85 -7.77
CA THR A 63 -5.09 -11.55 -7.18
C THR A 63 -6.36 -11.00 -7.83
N VAL A 64 -6.45 -11.03 -9.16
CA VAL A 64 -7.65 -10.58 -9.89
C VAL A 64 -8.87 -11.44 -9.52
N ARG A 65 -8.74 -12.76 -9.48
CA ARG A 65 -9.85 -13.64 -9.07
C ARG A 65 -10.36 -13.30 -7.68
N ALA A 66 -9.47 -13.15 -6.70
CA ALA A 66 -9.80 -12.84 -5.33
C ALA A 66 -10.53 -11.48 -5.19
N VAL A 67 -9.95 -10.43 -5.76
CA VAL A 67 -10.46 -9.06 -5.64
C VAL A 67 -11.77 -8.87 -6.39
N MET A 68 -11.86 -9.39 -7.64
CA MET A 68 -13.10 -9.31 -8.43
C MET A 68 -14.20 -10.18 -7.82
N GLY A 69 -13.84 -11.34 -7.24
CA GLY A 69 -14.75 -12.18 -6.48
C GLY A 69 -15.36 -11.46 -5.27
N ALA A 70 -14.57 -10.69 -4.55
CA ALA A 70 -15.03 -9.86 -3.44
C ALA A 70 -15.81 -8.61 -3.90
N GLY A 71 -15.68 -8.20 -5.16
CA GLY A 71 -16.34 -7.01 -5.73
C GLY A 71 -15.61 -5.70 -5.45
N MET A 72 -14.35 -5.74 -5.05
CA MET A 72 -13.53 -4.57 -4.77
C MET A 72 -12.91 -3.98 -6.05
N ARG A 73 -12.50 -2.70 -6.01
CA ARG A 73 -11.73 -2.04 -7.06
C ARG A 73 -10.23 -2.16 -6.76
N MET A 74 -9.39 -2.26 -7.82
CA MET A 74 -7.94 -2.29 -7.66
C MET A 74 -7.17 -1.65 -8.81
N VAL A 75 -5.96 -1.20 -8.50
CA VAL A 75 -4.89 -0.90 -9.45
C VAL A 75 -3.82 -1.98 -9.28
N LEU A 76 -3.61 -2.79 -10.30
CA LEU A 76 -2.78 -3.99 -10.28
C LEU A 76 -1.42 -3.74 -10.93
N ALA A 77 -0.34 -4.22 -10.30
CA ALA A 77 0.98 -4.32 -10.91
C ALA A 77 1.58 -5.72 -10.72
N VAL A 78 2.55 -6.09 -11.55
CA VAL A 78 3.42 -7.23 -11.29
C VAL A 78 4.66 -6.80 -10.52
N SER A 79 5.20 -7.68 -9.69
CA SER A 79 6.44 -7.44 -8.96
C SER A 79 7.64 -7.53 -9.89
N CYS A 80 8.45 -6.48 -9.98
CA CYS A 80 9.67 -6.40 -10.77
C CYS A 80 10.86 -6.09 -9.89
N PHE A 81 11.83 -7.02 -9.87
CA PHE A 81 13.15 -6.87 -9.31
C PHE A 81 14.15 -7.52 -10.27
N ASP A 82 15.11 -6.78 -10.77
CA ASP A 82 16.13 -7.29 -11.71
C ASP A 82 17.56 -7.22 -11.16
N GLN A 83 17.73 -6.79 -9.89
CA GLN A 83 19.03 -6.64 -9.27
C GLN A 83 19.04 -7.20 -7.85
N ASN A 84 20.03 -8.07 -7.56
CA ASN A 84 20.23 -8.67 -6.24
C ASN A 84 21.59 -8.27 -5.62
N LYS A 85 22.06 -7.06 -5.90
CA LYS A 85 23.30 -6.51 -5.33
C LYS A 85 23.02 -5.49 -4.23
N ALA A 86 21.87 -5.60 -3.60
CA ALA A 86 21.47 -4.61 -2.64
C ALA A 86 22.44 -4.56 -1.45
N VAL A 87 22.95 -3.40 -1.17
CA VAL A 87 23.66 -3.08 0.07
C VAL A 87 22.76 -3.39 1.28
N THR A 88 21.47 -3.40 1.05
CA THR A 88 20.42 -3.65 2.04
C THR A 88 20.25 -5.11 2.47
N GLY A 89 20.63 -6.07 1.64
CA GLY A 89 20.48 -7.49 1.87
C GLY A 89 20.25 -8.28 0.59
N LEU A 90 20.42 -9.58 0.65
CA LEU A 90 20.15 -10.48 -0.48
C LEU A 90 18.70 -10.96 -0.44
N MET A 91 18.06 -10.89 -1.59
CA MET A 91 16.72 -11.43 -1.81
C MET A 91 16.79 -12.90 -2.25
N PRO A 92 15.77 -13.72 -1.97
CA PRO A 92 15.66 -15.04 -2.53
C PRO A 92 15.73 -15.02 -4.07
N ALA A 93 16.50 -15.94 -4.65
CA ALA A 93 16.72 -15.99 -6.10
C ALA A 93 15.42 -16.09 -6.92
N ARG A 94 14.37 -16.75 -6.38
CA ARG A 94 13.05 -16.87 -7.02
C ARG A 94 12.37 -15.51 -7.28
N MET A 95 12.74 -14.47 -6.52
CA MET A 95 12.12 -13.14 -6.61
C MET A 95 12.80 -12.23 -7.63
N ILE A 96 13.99 -12.62 -8.11
CA ILE A 96 14.78 -11.83 -9.05
C ILE A 96 14.62 -12.41 -10.44
N GLU A 97 14.31 -11.57 -11.40
CA GLU A 97 14.22 -11.90 -12.81
C GLU A 97 15.15 -10.98 -13.61
N ASP A 98 15.50 -11.36 -14.84
CA ASP A 98 16.23 -10.43 -15.70
C ASP A 98 15.33 -9.26 -16.15
N THR A 99 15.95 -8.17 -16.58
CA THR A 99 15.28 -6.95 -17.01
C THR A 99 14.28 -7.23 -18.13
N ALA A 100 14.66 -8.06 -19.12
CA ALA A 100 13.79 -8.39 -20.26
C ALA A 100 12.52 -9.12 -19.80
N ARG A 101 12.64 -10.05 -18.84
CA ARG A 101 11.47 -10.75 -18.29
C ARG A 101 10.58 -9.82 -17.46
N CYS A 102 11.16 -8.92 -16.67
CA CYS A 102 10.40 -7.89 -15.94
C CYS A 102 9.59 -6.99 -16.89
N ILE A 103 10.18 -6.56 -18.01
CA ILE A 103 9.51 -5.81 -19.05
C ILE A 103 8.39 -6.63 -19.67
N ALA A 104 8.70 -7.83 -20.15
CA ALA A 104 7.73 -8.69 -20.83
C ALA A 104 6.50 -8.99 -19.98
N LYS A 105 6.66 -9.37 -18.70
CA LYS A 105 5.52 -9.66 -17.83
C LYS A 105 4.68 -8.41 -17.50
N THR A 106 5.28 -7.23 -17.52
CA THR A 106 4.52 -5.96 -17.36
C THR A 106 3.68 -5.72 -18.61
N GLU A 107 4.23 -5.89 -19.82
CA GLU A 107 3.49 -5.80 -21.07
C GLU A 107 2.39 -6.85 -21.17
N GLU A 108 2.69 -8.12 -20.84
CA GLU A 108 1.72 -9.22 -20.76
C GLU A 108 0.53 -8.85 -19.85
N LEU A 109 0.78 -8.15 -18.72
CA LEU A 109 -0.28 -7.72 -17.80
C LEU A 109 -1.18 -6.66 -18.45
N PHE A 110 -0.61 -5.65 -19.13
CA PHE A 110 -1.39 -4.63 -19.84
C PHE A 110 -2.20 -5.25 -21.00
N ASP A 111 -1.61 -6.17 -21.74
CA ASP A 111 -2.28 -6.87 -22.85
C ASP A 111 -3.44 -7.75 -22.35
N LYS A 112 -3.24 -8.43 -21.23
CA LYS A 112 -4.23 -9.34 -20.64
C LYS A 112 -5.39 -8.61 -20.02
N TYR A 113 -5.13 -7.49 -19.34
CA TYR A 113 -6.12 -6.70 -18.64
C TYR A 113 -6.19 -5.26 -19.17
N PRO A 114 -6.47 -5.08 -20.49
CA PRO A 114 -6.63 -3.74 -21.03
C PRO A 114 -7.76 -3.05 -20.28
N GLY A 115 -7.59 -1.82 -19.80
CA GLY A 115 -8.48 -1.06 -18.89
C GLY A 115 -9.98 -1.04 -19.18
N LYS A 116 -10.44 -2.03 -19.93
CA LYS A 116 -11.83 -2.34 -20.29
C LYS A 116 -12.46 -3.41 -19.40
N HIS A 117 -11.67 -4.12 -18.57
CA HIS A 117 -12.27 -5.07 -17.65
C HIS A 117 -13.02 -4.33 -16.55
N ALA A 118 -14.34 -4.30 -16.74
CA ALA A 118 -15.31 -3.97 -15.72
C ALA A 118 -14.78 -2.88 -14.74
N ARG A 119 -14.62 -1.66 -15.21
CA ARG A 119 -14.49 -0.43 -14.40
C ARG A 119 -13.77 -0.53 -13.03
N ARG A 120 -13.51 -1.75 -12.50
CA ARG A 120 -12.93 -2.03 -11.19
C ARG A 120 -11.46 -2.44 -11.22
N LEU A 121 -10.94 -2.86 -12.38
CA LEU A 121 -9.55 -3.24 -12.56
C LEU A 121 -8.84 -2.22 -13.45
N THR A 122 -7.73 -1.68 -12.93
CA THR A 122 -6.80 -0.82 -13.67
C THR A 122 -5.41 -1.45 -13.55
N VAL A 123 -4.59 -1.38 -14.59
CA VAL A 123 -3.20 -1.87 -14.57
C VAL A 123 -2.26 -0.69 -14.42
N SER A 124 -1.16 -0.90 -13.70
CA SER A 124 -0.06 0.05 -13.55
C SER A 124 1.29 -0.61 -13.78
N ALA A 125 2.32 0.17 -14.06
CA ALA A 125 3.70 -0.28 -14.05
C ALA A 125 4.29 -0.13 -12.64
N SER A 126 5.19 -1.03 -12.23
CA SER A 126 5.86 -0.98 -10.94
C SER A 126 7.27 -1.55 -11.02
N PHE A 127 8.25 -0.82 -10.48
CA PHE A 127 9.49 -1.41 -10.00
C PHE A 127 9.44 -1.33 -8.47
N ARG A 128 9.47 -2.50 -7.84
CA ARG A 128 9.04 -2.62 -6.44
C ARG A 128 9.97 -1.94 -5.43
N GLY A 129 11.26 -1.76 -5.77
CA GLY A 129 12.22 -1.12 -4.88
C GLY A 129 13.38 -0.44 -5.62
N MET A 130 13.75 0.73 -5.15
CA MET A 130 14.80 1.57 -5.74
C MET A 130 16.16 0.87 -5.83
N ASN A 131 16.58 0.16 -4.77
CA ASN A 131 17.89 -0.46 -4.67
C ASN A 131 17.98 -1.86 -5.31
N ASN A 132 16.84 -2.41 -5.75
CA ASN A 132 16.73 -3.72 -6.39
C ASN A 132 16.29 -3.61 -7.86
N SER A 133 16.41 -2.42 -8.46
CA SER A 133 16.05 -2.15 -9.84
C SER A 133 17.18 -1.42 -10.55
N THR A 134 17.52 -1.90 -11.76
CA THR A 134 18.47 -1.22 -12.63
C THR A 134 17.87 0.04 -13.25
N ASP A 135 18.72 0.97 -13.71
CA ASP A 135 18.25 2.16 -14.43
C ASP A 135 17.54 1.77 -15.75
N GLU A 136 18.00 0.69 -16.40
CA GLU A 136 17.39 0.13 -17.62
C GLU A 136 15.94 -0.29 -17.36
N LEU A 137 15.68 -1.04 -16.30
CA LEU A 137 14.32 -1.46 -15.91
C LEU A 137 13.44 -0.24 -15.60
N ILE A 138 13.95 0.71 -14.81
CA ILE A 138 13.20 1.91 -14.42
C ILE A 138 12.77 2.70 -15.66
N LEU A 139 13.70 2.92 -16.61
CA LEU A 139 13.42 3.65 -17.87
C LEU A 139 12.40 2.92 -18.74
N ALA A 140 12.56 1.60 -18.91
CA ALA A 140 11.62 0.80 -19.70
C ALA A 140 10.20 0.80 -19.10
N LEU A 141 10.07 0.65 -17.78
CA LEU A 141 8.77 0.70 -17.11
C LEU A 141 8.15 2.11 -17.18
N LYS A 142 8.97 3.17 -17.20
CA LYS A 142 8.49 4.53 -17.45
C LYS A 142 7.91 4.67 -18.86
N GLU A 143 8.57 4.16 -19.89
CA GLU A 143 8.08 4.18 -21.26
C GLU A 143 6.75 3.43 -21.39
N ILE A 144 6.64 2.23 -20.77
CA ILE A 144 5.39 1.47 -20.73
C ILE A 144 4.29 2.29 -20.06
N SER A 145 4.55 2.87 -18.88
CA SER A 145 3.54 3.64 -18.15
C SER A 145 3.04 4.85 -18.96
N GLN A 146 3.91 5.51 -19.72
CA GLN A 146 3.55 6.63 -20.60
C GLN A 146 2.72 6.18 -21.80
N ARG A 147 3.13 5.08 -22.47
CA ARG A 147 2.41 4.50 -23.60
C ARG A 147 0.99 4.07 -23.20
N GLU A 148 0.87 3.41 -22.05
CA GLU A 148 -0.40 2.90 -21.52
C GLU A 148 -1.23 3.97 -20.77
N ARG A 149 -0.69 5.17 -20.58
CA ARG A 149 -1.30 6.26 -19.78
C ARG A 149 -1.66 5.80 -18.35
N ALA A 150 -0.78 5.02 -17.77
CA ALA A 150 -0.91 4.43 -16.45
C ALA A 150 0.05 5.08 -15.46
N ILE A 151 -0.19 4.88 -14.16
CA ILE A 151 0.76 5.31 -13.14
C ILE A 151 1.99 4.39 -13.13
N LEU A 152 3.14 4.96 -12.75
CA LEU A 152 4.35 4.23 -12.39
C LEU A 152 4.52 4.31 -10.87
N GLN A 153 4.73 3.17 -10.21
CA GLN A 153 4.82 3.14 -8.75
C GLN A 153 6.09 2.44 -8.25
N THR A 154 6.57 2.88 -7.09
CA THR A 154 7.71 2.26 -6.39
C THR A 154 7.71 2.62 -4.90
N HIS A 155 8.39 1.79 -4.08
CA HIS A 155 8.75 2.17 -2.71
C HIS A 155 9.98 3.08 -2.76
N ALA A 156 9.93 4.19 -2.03
CA ALA A 156 11.04 5.14 -1.93
C ALA A 156 11.11 5.78 -0.54
N CYS A 157 12.31 6.01 -0.05
CA CYS A 157 12.59 6.78 1.15
C CYS A 157 11.86 6.27 2.41
N TYR A 158 11.66 4.94 2.55
CA TYR A 158 10.89 4.38 3.68
C TYR A 158 11.71 4.23 4.97
N SER A 159 13.04 4.28 4.89
CA SER A 159 13.93 4.24 6.05
C SER A 159 15.25 4.94 5.74
N TYR A 160 15.97 5.41 6.77
CA TYR A 160 17.32 5.97 6.61
C TYR A 160 18.25 4.98 5.89
N PHE A 161 18.05 3.70 6.15
CA PHE A 161 18.85 2.62 5.62
C PHE A 161 18.74 2.47 4.08
N THR A 162 17.55 2.64 3.51
CA THR A 162 17.40 2.61 2.05
C THR A 162 17.91 3.87 1.37
N HIS A 163 17.78 5.01 2.04
CA HIS A 163 18.39 6.25 1.62
C HIS A 163 19.92 6.12 1.52
N ASP A 164 20.57 5.68 2.60
CA ASP A 164 22.03 5.51 2.62
C ASP A 164 22.50 4.45 1.61
N ALA A 165 21.73 3.36 1.45
CA ALA A 165 22.01 2.34 0.45
C ALA A 165 21.98 2.89 -0.98
N SER A 166 21.04 3.80 -1.29
CA SER A 166 20.97 4.46 -2.60
C SER A 166 22.22 5.33 -2.85
N VAL A 167 22.63 6.10 -1.86
CA VAL A 167 23.87 6.91 -1.96
C VAL A 167 25.09 6.03 -2.17
N VAL A 168 25.24 4.93 -1.42
CA VAL A 168 26.36 4.01 -1.56
C VAL A 168 26.34 3.29 -2.92
N GLN A 169 25.19 2.85 -3.39
CA GLN A 169 25.05 2.03 -4.60
C GLN A 169 25.02 2.86 -5.89
N HIS A 170 24.43 4.04 -5.87
CA HIS A 170 24.15 4.88 -7.03
C HIS A 170 24.78 6.27 -6.97
N GLY A 171 25.44 6.63 -5.86
CA GLY A 171 26.03 7.95 -5.66
C GLY A 171 25.02 9.08 -5.46
N LYS A 172 23.75 8.76 -5.26
CA LYS A 172 22.65 9.73 -5.14
C LYS A 172 21.54 9.20 -4.20
N PRO A 173 20.85 10.08 -3.45
CA PRO A 173 19.60 9.77 -2.80
C PRO A 173 18.52 9.30 -3.80
N GLU A 174 17.49 8.64 -3.29
CA GLU A 174 16.49 7.95 -4.13
C GLU A 174 15.72 8.89 -5.07
N ILE A 175 15.26 10.04 -4.58
CA ILE A 175 14.51 11.01 -5.39
C ILE A 175 15.41 11.73 -6.39
N GLU A 176 16.66 12.05 -6.01
CA GLU A 176 17.64 12.62 -6.93
C GLU A 176 18.01 11.65 -8.06
N ARG A 177 18.06 10.33 -7.77
CA ARG A 177 18.26 9.30 -8.80
C ARG A 177 17.08 9.30 -9.80
N LEU A 178 15.83 9.29 -9.33
CA LEU A 178 14.65 9.36 -10.20
C LEU A 178 14.62 10.62 -11.04
N GLU A 179 14.98 11.77 -10.46
CA GLU A 179 15.09 13.04 -11.19
C GLU A 179 16.18 12.97 -12.27
N SER A 180 17.35 12.42 -11.95
CA SER A 180 18.45 12.31 -12.91
C SER A 180 18.15 11.35 -14.07
N LEU A 181 17.30 10.36 -13.88
CA LEU A 181 16.79 9.48 -14.92
C LEU A 181 15.66 10.11 -15.74
N GLY A 182 15.12 11.25 -15.31
CA GLY A 182 14.01 11.92 -15.99
C GLY A 182 12.67 11.21 -15.88
N VAL A 183 12.51 10.30 -14.90
CA VAL A 183 11.29 9.48 -14.76
C VAL A 183 10.27 10.09 -13.79
N LEU A 184 10.70 11.03 -12.95
CA LEU A 184 9.86 11.63 -11.92
C LEU A 184 8.90 12.66 -12.48
N ASP A 185 7.60 12.41 -12.38
CA ASP A 185 6.52 13.32 -12.78
C ASP A 185 5.23 13.09 -11.96
N ALA A 186 4.18 13.82 -12.32
CA ALA A 186 2.89 13.76 -11.62
C ALA A 186 2.16 12.42 -11.73
N ASN A 187 2.54 11.54 -12.67
CA ASN A 187 1.96 10.19 -12.81
C ASN A 187 2.72 9.15 -11.98
N MET A 188 3.72 9.58 -11.20
CA MET A 188 4.46 8.67 -10.35
C MET A 188 3.86 8.60 -8.94
N LEU A 189 3.74 7.38 -8.41
CA LEU A 189 3.30 7.10 -7.05
C LEU A 189 4.50 6.58 -6.24
N LEU A 190 4.87 7.31 -5.20
CA LEU A 190 5.99 7.00 -4.31
C LEU A 190 5.43 6.54 -2.96
N LEU A 191 5.65 5.28 -2.62
CA LEU A 191 5.21 4.72 -1.35
C LEU A 191 6.21 5.13 -0.25
N HIS A 192 5.70 5.60 0.87
CA HIS A 192 6.36 6.13 2.07
C HIS A 192 6.86 7.58 1.96
N GLY A 193 7.99 7.87 1.33
CA GLY A 193 8.51 9.24 1.19
C GLY A 193 8.82 9.91 2.53
N GLY A 194 9.33 9.17 3.53
CA GLY A 194 9.59 9.69 4.87
C GLY A 194 10.97 10.31 5.04
N TRP A 195 12.00 9.64 4.54
CA TRP A 195 13.40 10.05 4.71
C TRP A 195 13.87 10.83 3.47
N LEU A 196 13.81 12.15 3.56
CA LEU A 196 14.07 13.09 2.45
C LEU A 196 15.11 14.12 2.84
N GLU A 197 16.07 14.35 1.95
CA GLU A 197 16.96 15.49 2.02
C GLU A 197 16.28 16.78 1.53
N PRO A 198 16.76 17.98 1.92
CA PRO A 198 16.16 19.26 1.49
C PRO A 198 16.03 19.39 -0.03
N GLN A 199 17.04 18.93 -0.78
CA GLN A 199 17.06 18.96 -2.25
C GLN A 199 15.99 18.05 -2.85
N GLU A 200 15.76 16.87 -2.23
CA GLU A 200 14.70 15.95 -2.66
C GLU A 200 13.31 16.56 -2.45
N ILE A 201 13.10 17.30 -1.35
CA ILE A 201 11.85 18.04 -1.12
C ILE A 201 11.59 19.06 -2.23
N GLU A 202 12.61 19.84 -2.64
CA GLU A 202 12.50 20.81 -3.74
C GLU A 202 12.13 20.11 -5.07
N ILE A 203 12.73 18.94 -5.34
CA ILE A 203 12.40 18.13 -6.52
C ILE A 203 10.94 17.67 -6.47
N LEU A 204 10.48 17.12 -5.34
CA LEU A 204 9.11 16.67 -5.18
C LEU A 204 8.09 17.80 -5.37
N VAL A 205 8.36 18.98 -4.82
CA VAL A 205 7.50 20.18 -5.00
C VAL A 205 7.43 20.61 -6.46
N ARG A 206 8.52 20.51 -7.20
CA ARG A 206 8.57 20.85 -8.63
C ARG A 206 7.90 19.80 -9.51
N ARG A 207 8.11 18.51 -9.25
CA ARG A 207 7.65 17.37 -10.07
C ARG A 207 6.25 16.89 -9.73
N LYS A 208 5.82 17.12 -8.49
CA LYS A 208 4.47 16.81 -7.97
C LYS A 208 4.02 15.34 -8.15
N PRO A 209 4.87 14.34 -7.84
CA PRO A 209 4.39 12.98 -7.76
C PRO A 209 3.36 12.86 -6.62
N THR A 210 2.65 11.74 -6.55
CA THR A 210 1.88 11.40 -5.34
C THR A 210 2.75 10.65 -4.34
N ILE A 211 2.72 11.07 -3.08
CA ILE A 211 3.36 10.38 -1.95
C ILE A 211 2.30 9.60 -1.17
N VAL A 212 2.60 8.36 -0.77
CA VAL A 212 1.71 7.55 0.06
C VAL A 212 2.27 7.46 1.48
N CYS A 213 1.65 8.16 2.42
CA CYS A 213 1.97 8.04 3.83
C CYS A 213 1.35 6.75 4.41
N CYS A 214 2.16 5.91 5.07
CA CYS A 214 1.74 4.65 5.70
C CYS A 214 1.97 4.71 7.21
N PRO A 215 1.06 5.32 7.98
CA PRO A 215 1.25 5.57 9.41
C PRO A 215 1.46 4.32 10.25
N SER A 216 0.57 3.33 10.15
CA SER A 216 0.65 2.11 10.97
C SER A 216 1.93 1.32 10.71
N SER A 217 2.33 1.19 9.45
CA SER A 217 3.58 0.53 9.06
C SER A 217 4.80 1.22 9.68
N SER A 218 4.82 2.56 9.64
CA SER A 218 5.90 3.34 10.25
C SER A 218 5.96 3.19 11.77
N ILE A 219 4.80 3.21 12.44
CA ILE A 219 4.69 3.06 13.90
C ILE A 219 5.10 1.66 14.33
N HIS A 220 4.56 0.63 13.69
CA HIS A 220 4.77 -0.75 14.05
C HIS A 220 6.23 -1.20 13.92
N ASN A 221 6.86 -0.84 12.80
CA ASN A 221 8.23 -1.27 12.51
C ASN A 221 9.31 -0.22 12.86
N GLY A 222 8.91 0.91 13.44
CA GLY A 222 9.86 1.95 13.85
C GLY A 222 10.63 2.56 12.67
N TYR A 223 10.00 2.69 11.49
CA TYR A 223 10.65 3.24 10.29
C TYR A 223 11.02 4.72 10.41
N GLY A 224 10.36 5.45 11.31
CA GLY A 224 10.61 6.86 11.54
C GLY A 224 9.94 7.81 10.53
N ASN A 225 9.16 7.29 9.56
CA ASN A 225 8.55 8.10 8.51
C ASN A 225 7.60 9.19 9.03
N LEU A 226 6.95 8.98 10.17
CA LEU A 226 6.14 10.02 10.81
C LEU A 226 7.02 11.02 11.58
N ALA A 227 8.07 10.52 12.24
CA ALA A 227 8.93 11.35 13.08
C ALA A 227 9.73 12.38 12.27
N VAL A 228 10.40 11.93 11.21
CA VAL A 228 11.23 12.80 10.36
C VAL A 228 10.52 13.28 9.10
N GLY A 229 9.53 12.52 8.62
CA GLY A 229 8.83 12.77 7.36
C GLY A 229 8.12 14.11 7.29
N LYS A 230 8.04 14.65 6.10
CA LYS A 230 7.51 15.99 5.78
C LYS A 230 6.17 15.95 5.07
N HIS A 231 5.36 14.91 5.28
CA HIS A 231 4.10 14.74 4.57
C HIS A 231 3.15 15.94 4.68
N PRO A 232 2.89 16.51 5.88
CA PRO A 232 2.04 17.68 5.98
C PRO A 232 2.66 18.93 5.35
N GLU A 233 3.98 19.10 5.45
CA GLU A 233 4.71 20.20 4.83
C GLU A 233 4.67 20.08 3.30
N LEU A 234 4.85 18.86 2.75
CA LEU A 234 4.71 18.58 1.31
C LEU A 234 3.30 18.90 0.81
N MET A 235 2.25 18.53 1.57
CA MET A 235 0.87 18.92 1.24
C MET A 235 0.71 20.44 1.19
N ALA A 236 1.24 21.16 2.17
CA ALA A 236 1.20 22.62 2.20
C ALA A 236 1.93 23.28 1.01
N MET A 237 2.93 22.60 0.45
CA MET A 237 3.66 23.00 -0.77
C MET A 237 3.01 22.49 -2.07
N GLY A 238 1.82 21.86 -1.98
CA GLY A 238 1.02 21.45 -3.13
C GLY A 238 1.43 20.10 -3.76
N VAL A 239 2.16 19.25 -3.02
CA VAL A 239 2.37 17.85 -3.37
C VAL A 239 1.17 17.04 -2.94
N ASN A 240 0.67 16.14 -3.79
CA ASN A 240 -0.41 15.23 -3.41
C ASN A 240 0.12 14.18 -2.44
N VAL A 241 -0.47 14.10 -1.24
CA VAL A 241 -0.16 13.05 -0.26
C VAL A 241 -1.42 12.27 0.06
N SER A 242 -1.35 10.96 -0.03
CA SER A 242 -2.44 10.01 0.25
C SER A 242 -2.09 9.11 1.43
N LEU A 243 -3.07 8.32 1.90
CA LEU A 243 -2.89 7.32 2.95
C LEU A 243 -2.84 5.91 2.38
N GLY A 244 -2.02 5.07 2.99
CA GLY A 244 -1.98 3.64 2.82
C GLY A 244 -1.71 2.93 4.14
N ALA A 245 -2.09 1.67 4.25
CA ALA A 245 -1.80 0.83 5.41
C ALA A 245 -0.53 -0.01 5.24
N ASP A 246 0.03 -0.04 4.01
CA ASP A 246 1.13 -0.91 3.62
C ASP A 246 0.69 -2.40 3.65
N HIS A 247 1.42 -3.28 4.30
CA HIS A 247 1.06 -4.69 4.39
C HIS A 247 0.48 -5.04 5.76
N ALA A 248 -0.31 -6.09 5.81
CA ALA A 248 -1.03 -6.45 7.01
C ALA A 248 -0.19 -7.13 8.10
N SER A 249 1.07 -7.46 7.81
CA SER A 249 2.01 -7.86 8.86
C SER A 249 2.34 -6.70 9.81
N SER A 250 2.09 -5.46 9.39
CA SER A 250 2.22 -4.26 10.23
C SER A 250 0.95 -3.94 11.04
N GLY A 251 -0.10 -4.74 10.95
CA GLY A 251 -1.35 -4.52 11.67
C GLY A 251 -2.60 -4.83 10.84
N SER A 252 -3.67 -4.08 11.00
CA SER A 252 -4.90 -4.21 10.24
C SER A 252 -4.93 -3.26 9.05
N VAL A 253 -5.64 -3.64 7.97
CA VAL A 253 -5.92 -2.73 6.85
C VAL A 253 -7.20 -1.96 7.13
N ASP A 254 -7.07 -0.86 7.86
CA ASP A 254 -8.16 0.01 8.31
C ASP A 254 -7.79 1.48 8.07
N LEU A 255 -8.29 2.09 7.00
CA LEU A 255 -8.01 3.49 6.69
C LEU A 255 -8.61 4.47 7.71
N VAL A 256 -9.62 4.09 8.49
CA VAL A 256 -10.13 4.92 9.59
C VAL A 256 -9.06 5.02 10.68
N GLN A 257 -8.39 3.90 10.97
CA GLN A 257 -7.27 3.87 11.91
C GLN A 257 -6.05 4.63 11.36
N GLU A 258 -5.74 4.48 10.07
CA GLU A 258 -4.65 5.24 9.42
C GLU A 258 -4.87 6.75 9.50
N MET A 259 -6.10 7.23 9.28
CA MET A 259 -6.45 8.65 9.45
C MET A 259 -6.17 9.12 10.88
N ARG A 260 -6.52 8.34 11.90
CA ARG A 260 -6.25 8.66 13.31
C ARG A 260 -4.76 8.72 13.59
N PHE A 261 -4.01 7.70 13.18
CA PHE A 261 -2.55 7.66 13.37
C PHE A 261 -1.87 8.85 12.70
N CYS A 262 -2.22 9.14 11.45
CA CYS A 262 -1.70 10.29 10.73
C CYS A 262 -1.98 11.60 11.47
N ALA A 263 -3.25 11.88 11.76
CA ALA A 263 -3.66 13.13 12.38
C ALA A 263 -3.05 13.32 13.78
N CYS A 264 -3.09 12.29 14.64
CA CYS A 264 -2.61 12.40 16.02
C CYS A 264 -1.08 12.47 16.09
N SER A 265 -0.37 11.62 15.33
CA SER A 265 1.09 11.59 15.36
C SER A 265 1.70 12.92 14.91
N TYR A 266 1.19 13.51 13.82
CA TYR A 266 1.74 14.80 13.37
C TYR A 266 1.43 15.96 14.30
N LYS A 267 0.29 15.97 15.00
CA LYS A 267 0.03 16.94 16.07
C LYS A 267 1.04 16.86 17.20
N GLU A 268 1.29 15.65 17.67
CA GLU A 268 2.25 15.38 18.75
C GLU A 268 3.68 15.72 18.31
N LEU A 269 4.12 15.21 17.17
CA LEU A 269 5.49 15.40 16.68
C LEU A 269 5.81 16.85 16.27
N ARG A 270 4.80 17.67 15.97
CA ARG A 270 4.96 19.11 15.68
C ARG A 270 4.55 20.03 16.83
N LEU A 271 4.15 19.46 17.97
CA LEU A 271 3.67 20.21 19.15
C LEU A 271 2.60 21.24 18.79
N ASN A 272 1.73 20.88 17.82
CA ASN A 272 0.72 21.80 17.31
C ASN A 272 -0.62 21.08 17.07
N PRO A 273 -1.65 21.36 17.91
CA PRO A 273 -2.94 20.68 17.82
C PRO A 273 -3.74 21.02 16.54
N ARG A 274 -3.33 22.03 15.79
CA ARG A 274 -3.95 22.43 14.51
C ARG A 274 -3.28 21.78 13.29
N PHE A 275 -2.18 21.09 13.50
CA PHE A 275 -1.47 20.39 12.42
C PHE A 275 -2.25 19.15 11.99
N MET A 276 -2.30 18.87 10.70
CA MET A 276 -3.06 17.72 10.15
C MET A 276 -4.50 17.64 10.71
N PRO A 277 -5.39 18.61 10.38
CA PRO A 277 -6.79 18.55 10.81
C PRO A 277 -7.50 17.32 10.23
N PRO A 278 -8.62 16.88 10.82
CA PRO A 278 -9.30 15.65 10.42
C PRO A 278 -9.77 15.68 8.97
N GLU A 279 -10.13 16.85 8.44
CA GLU A 279 -10.53 17.06 7.03
C GLU A 279 -9.39 16.64 6.07
N GLN A 280 -8.13 17.04 6.38
CA GLN A 280 -6.97 16.65 5.57
C GLN A 280 -6.74 15.13 5.60
N ALA A 281 -6.90 14.50 6.76
CA ALA A 281 -6.76 13.04 6.86
C ALA A 281 -7.82 12.31 6.01
N ILE A 282 -9.06 12.83 5.96
CA ILE A 282 -10.11 12.30 5.09
C ILE A 282 -9.76 12.51 3.62
N GLU A 283 -9.28 13.69 3.21
CA GLU A 283 -8.84 13.93 1.84
C GLU A 283 -7.71 12.96 1.44
N MET A 284 -6.75 12.71 2.32
CA MET A 284 -5.67 11.74 2.09
C MET A 284 -6.21 10.31 1.89
N ALA A 285 -7.22 9.91 2.63
CA ALA A 285 -7.85 8.59 2.54
C ALA A 285 -8.83 8.44 1.36
N THR A 286 -9.18 9.52 0.68
CA THR A 286 -10.23 9.55 -0.36
C THR A 286 -9.72 10.15 -1.66
N ILE A 287 -9.96 11.43 -1.90
CA ILE A 287 -9.67 12.09 -3.20
C ILE A 287 -8.17 12.11 -3.52
N ASN A 288 -7.28 12.25 -2.52
CA ASN A 288 -5.85 12.21 -2.76
C ASN A 288 -5.37 10.82 -3.15
N GLY A 289 -5.93 9.76 -2.54
CA GLY A 289 -5.72 8.38 -2.95
C GLY A 289 -6.19 8.14 -4.38
N ALA A 290 -7.37 8.64 -4.74
CA ALA A 290 -7.91 8.54 -6.09
C ALA A 290 -7.04 9.28 -7.13
N ARG A 291 -6.46 10.44 -6.79
CA ARG A 291 -5.46 11.15 -7.65
C ARG A 291 -4.22 10.29 -7.85
N GLY A 292 -3.68 9.72 -6.77
CA GLY A 292 -2.52 8.83 -6.83
C GLY A 292 -2.75 7.57 -7.67
N ALA A 293 -3.98 7.06 -7.66
CA ALA A 293 -4.42 5.93 -8.48
C ALA A 293 -4.69 6.28 -9.96
N GLY A 294 -4.70 7.57 -10.33
CA GLY A 294 -5.12 8.03 -11.65
C GLY A 294 -6.64 7.90 -11.87
N LEU A 295 -7.45 7.90 -10.80
CA LEU A 295 -8.89 7.64 -10.83
C LEU A 295 -9.74 8.79 -10.25
N ALA A 296 -9.17 9.98 -10.04
CA ALA A 296 -9.85 11.09 -9.36
C ALA A 296 -11.08 11.64 -10.11
N ASP A 297 -11.15 11.44 -11.41
CA ASP A 297 -12.31 11.75 -12.26
C ASP A 297 -13.45 10.74 -12.09
N ARG A 298 -13.18 9.58 -11.50
CA ARG A 298 -14.12 8.45 -11.37
C ARG A 298 -14.56 8.18 -9.94
N ILE A 299 -13.64 8.30 -8.96
CA ILE A 299 -13.88 7.98 -7.55
C ILE A 299 -13.22 9.00 -6.62
N GLY A 300 -13.32 8.79 -5.31
CA GLY A 300 -12.65 9.58 -4.26
C GLY A 300 -13.47 10.74 -3.71
N SER A 301 -14.64 11.02 -4.29
CA SER A 301 -15.62 11.98 -3.78
C SER A 301 -17.02 11.63 -4.28
N ILE A 302 -18.04 12.07 -3.57
CA ILE A 302 -19.44 11.90 -3.94
C ILE A 302 -19.85 13.09 -4.80
N GLU A 303 -19.76 12.92 -6.11
CA GLU A 303 -20.06 13.94 -7.11
C GLU A 303 -20.89 13.37 -8.26
N GLN A 304 -21.68 14.22 -8.92
CA GLN A 304 -22.39 13.83 -10.14
C GLN A 304 -21.40 13.35 -11.21
N ALA A 305 -21.73 12.29 -11.92
CA ALA A 305 -20.94 11.62 -12.95
C ALA A 305 -19.75 10.77 -12.43
N LYS A 306 -19.44 10.76 -11.15
CA LYS A 306 -18.51 9.78 -10.57
C LYS A 306 -19.19 8.45 -10.30
N GLU A 307 -18.40 7.40 -10.21
CA GLU A 307 -18.89 6.07 -9.83
C GLU A 307 -19.30 6.05 -8.36
N ALA A 308 -20.33 5.30 -8.04
CA ALA A 308 -20.88 5.23 -6.70
C ALA A 308 -20.05 4.30 -5.79
N ASP A 309 -18.86 4.76 -5.44
CA ASP A 309 -18.00 4.18 -4.41
C ASP A 309 -18.22 4.97 -3.12
N PHE A 310 -18.91 4.41 -2.13
CA PHE A 310 -19.18 5.07 -0.85
C PHE A 310 -19.40 4.09 0.29
N VAL A 311 -19.24 4.61 1.51
CA VAL A 311 -19.32 3.87 2.76
C VAL A 311 -20.36 4.49 3.67
N LEU A 312 -21.21 3.66 4.28
CA LEU A 312 -22.14 4.05 5.33
C LEU A 312 -21.67 3.50 6.66
N PHE A 313 -21.50 4.40 7.63
CA PHE A 313 -21.14 4.06 9.01
C PHE A 313 -22.40 3.96 9.89
N ASP A 314 -22.37 3.12 10.90
CA ASP A 314 -23.38 3.09 11.95
C ASP A 314 -23.13 4.17 12.98
N ALA A 315 -23.79 5.31 12.82
CA ALA A 315 -23.66 6.43 13.74
C ALA A 315 -24.47 6.28 15.05
N THR A 316 -25.12 5.12 15.27
CA THR A 316 -25.90 4.86 16.49
C THR A 316 -25.06 4.24 17.62
N VAL A 317 -23.85 3.77 17.29
CA VAL A 317 -22.93 3.16 18.26
C VAL A 317 -22.17 4.19 19.10
N PRO A 318 -21.66 3.81 20.29
CA PRO A 318 -21.01 4.74 21.23
C PRO A 318 -19.88 5.58 20.64
N GLU A 319 -19.10 5.04 19.71
CA GLU A 319 -17.95 5.70 19.09
C GLU A 319 -18.36 6.94 18.28
N TRP A 320 -19.61 7.03 17.88
CA TRP A 320 -20.18 8.16 17.13
C TRP A 320 -20.98 9.15 18.01
N GLN A 321 -21.20 8.84 19.28
CA GLN A 321 -22.07 9.64 20.14
C GLN A 321 -21.28 10.42 21.23
N PRO A 322 -21.63 11.68 21.50
CA PRO A 322 -22.61 12.51 20.77
C PRO A 322 -22.08 12.98 19.41
N LEU A 323 -22.95 13.12 18.41
CA LEU A 323 -22.59 13.49 17.04
C LEU A 323 -22.61 15.01 16.85
N TYR A 324 -21.62 15.72 17.40
CA TYR A 324 -21.47 17.16 17.19
C TYR A 324 -20.75 17.54 15.90
N ASN A 325 -19.73 16.74 15.54
CA ASN A 325 -18.94 16.93 14.34
C ASN A 325 -18.58 15.55 13.74
N PRO A 326 -19.30 15.10 12.68
CA PRO A 326 -19.10 13.79 12.09
C PRO A 326 -17.69 13.59 11.53
N VAL A 327 -17.03 14.65 11.06
CA VAL A 327 -15.65 14.59 10.55
C VAL A 327 -14.68 14.26 11.69
N SER A 328 -14.80 14.96 12.81
CA SER A 328 -14.00 14.68 14.02
C SER A 328 -14.30 13.31 14.60
N ASN A 329 -15.59 12.91 14.66
CA ASN A 329 -15.97 11.60 15.17
C ASN A 329 -15.37 10.47 14.29
N LEU A 330 -15.40 10.62 12.96
CA LEU A 330 -14.81 9.64 12.04
C LEU A 330 -13.32 9.44 12.30
N VAL A 331 -12.55 10.53 12.42
CA VAL A 331 -11.10 10.45 12.51
C VAL A 331 -10.61 10.10 13.92
N TYR A 332 -11.27 10.64 14.96
CA TYR A 332 -10.73 10.53 16.33
C TYR A 332 -11.42 9.49 17.21
N SER A 333 -12.64 9.09 16.89
CA SER A 333 -13.44 8.22 17.76
C SER A 333 -13.87 6.92 17.08
N ALA A 334 -14.30 6.97 15.81
CA ALA A 334 -14.75 5.80 15.07
C ALA A 334 -13.61 4.82 14.76
N THR A 335 -13.98 3.61 14.37
CA THR A 335 -13.09 2.56 13.84
C THR A 335 -13.71 1.98 12.58
N GLY A 336 -12.93 1.27 11.77
CA GLY A 336 -13.45 0.56 10.61
C GLY A 336 -14.57 -0.43 10.95
N ASN A 337 -14.61 -0.95 12.18
CA ASN A 337 -15.67 -1.85 12.63
C ASN A 337 -17.07 -1.19 12.72
N THR A 338 -17.14 0.14 12.64
CA THR A 338 -18.43 0.88 12.58
C THR A 338 -18.98 1.01 11.16
N VAL A 339 -18.28 0.48 10.15
CA VAL A 339 -18.77 0.38 8.77
C VAL A 339 -19.93 -0.60 8.70
N LYS A 340 -21.05 -0.15 8.17
CA LYS A 340 -22.28 -0.94 8.03
C LYS A 340 -22.51 -1.42 6.61
N HIS A 341 -22.37 -0.52 5.63
CA HIS A 341 -22.57 -0.86 4.23
C HIS A 341 -21.46 -0.24 3.37
N VAL A 342 -21.04 -0.97 2.35
CA VAL A 342 -20.06 -0.49 1.36
C VAL A 342 -20.60 -0.74 -0.03
N PHE A 343 -20.44 0.26 -0.90
CA PHE A 343 -20.81 0.21 -2.31
C PHE A 343 -19.58 0.49 -3.18
N VAL A 344 -19.40 -0.31 -4.21
CA VAL A 344 -18.33 -0.17 -5.21
C VAL A 344 -18.97 -0.15 -6.60
N GLY A 345 -18.82 0.96 -7.32
CA GLY A 345 -19.45 1.13 -8.63
C GLY A 345 -20.98 0.97 -8.58
N GLY A 346 -21.62 1.37 -7.48
CA GLY A 346 -23.05 1.25 -7.27
C GLY A 346 -23.54 -0.12 -6.79
N GLU A 347 -22.67 -1.11 -6.69
CA GLU A 347 -23.01 -2.43 -6.18
C GLU A 347 -22.70 -2.54 -4.68
N GLN A 348 -23.66 -3.01 -3.89
CA GLN A 348 -23.45 -3.26 -2.48
C GLN A 348 -22.56 -4.50 -2.26
N VAL A 349 -21.36 -4.30 -1.77
CA VAL A 349 -20.36 -5.36 -1.52
C VAL A 349 -20.28 -5.76 -0.04
N VAL A 350 -20.67 -4.83 0.87
CA VAL A 350 -20.82 -5.11 2.31
C VAL A 350 -22.21 -4.70 2.76
N ARG A 351 -22.87 -5.59 3.51
CA ARG A 351 -24.18 -5.38 4.13
C ARG A 351 -24.11 -5.78 5.60
N ASP A 352 -24.51 -4.87 6.48
CA ASP A 352 -24.51 -5.08 7.94
C ASP A 352 -23.14 -5.61 8.44
N GLY A 353 -22.04 -5.02 7.93
CA GLY A 353 -20.67 -5.35 8.30
C GLY A 353 -20.12 -6.68 7.75
N ARG A 354 -20.86 -7.35 6.83
CA ARG A 354 -20.44 -8.64 6.22
C ARG A 354 -20.40 -8.54 4.70
N LEU A 355 -19.47 -9.28 4.09
CA LEU A 355 -19.37 -9.32 2.64
C LEU A 355 -20.60 -10.04 2.03
N VAL A 356 -21.09 -9.52 0.92
CA VAL A 356 -22.26 -10.07 0.22
C VAL A 356 -21.88 -11.27 -0.66
N ARG A 357 -20.66 -11.22 -1.26
CA ARG A 357 -20.23 -12.18 -2.28
C ARG A 357 -19.32 -13.30 -1.75
N VAL A 358 -18.77 -13.14 -0.57
CA VAL A 358 -17.75 -14.06 -0.02
C VAL A 358 -18.29 -14.72 1.23
N ASN A 359 -18.16 -16.04 1.32
CA ASN A 359 -18.38 -16.76 2.57
C ASN A 359 -17.14 -16.64 3.45
N GLU A 360 -17.18 -15.71 4.41
CA GLU A 360 -16.05 -15.41 5.29
C GLU A 360 -15.61 -16.63 6.13
N GLU A 361 -16.54 -17.50 6.54
CA GLU A 361 -16.21 -18.69 7.35
C GLU A 361 -15.37 -19.70 6.54
N ASP A 362 -15.71 -19.90 5.26
CA ASP A 362 -14.94 -20.77 4.37
C ASP A 362 -13.53 -20.23 4.16
N VAL A 363 -13.41 -18.92 3.96
CA VAL A 363 -12.10 -18.25 3.81
C VAL A 363 -11.28 -18.40 5.07
N MET A 364 -11.86 -18.19 6.27
CA MET A 364 -11.12 -18.36 7.54
C MET A 364 -10.60 -19.79 7.72
N ARG A 365 -11.36 -20.81 7.31
CA ARG A 365 -10.86 -22.20 7.33
C ARG A 365 -9.66 -22.40 6.39
N GLU A 366 -9.70 -21.80 5.20
CA GLU A 366 -8.60 -21.90 4.24
C GLU A 366 -7.37 -21.09 4.68
N VAL A 367 -7.55 -19.93 5.31
CA VAL A 367 -6.48 -19.10 5.91
C VAL A 367 -5.63 -19.92 6.89
N VAL A 368 -6.26 -20.71 7.77
CA VAL A 368 -5.54 -21.56 8.73
C VAL A 368 -4.71 -22.64 8.02
N LYS A 369 -5.27 -23.27 6.96
CA LYS A 369 -4.55 -24.27 6.16
C LYS A 369 -3.38 -23.63 5.38
N ALA A 370 -3.62 -22.51 4.72
CA ALA A 370 -2.60 -21.79 3.96
C ALA A 370 -1.45 -21.34 4.86
N GLY A 371 -1.75 -20.77 6.04
CA GLY A 371 -0.74 -20.42 7.04
C GLY A 371 0.11 -21.63 7.45
N SER A 372 -0.50 -22.81 7.66
CA SER A 372 0.21 -24.04 7.99
C SER A 372 1.09 -24.55 6.83
N ARG A 373 0.61 -24.44 5.58
CA ARG A 373 1.42 -24.80 4.38
C ARG A 373 2.66 -23.91 4.26
N ILE A 374 2.49 -22.59 4.38
CA ILE A 374 3.59 -21.63 4.22
C ILE A 374 4.62 -21.79 5.35
N THR A 375 4.18 -21.86 6.59
CA THR A 375 5.09 -22.04 7.75
C THR A 375 5.82 -23.38 7.70
N GLY A 376 5.18 -24.42 7.15
CA GLY A 376 5.82 -25.72 6.88
C GLY A 376 6.94 -25.62 5.84
N ARG A 377 6.74 -24.88 4.74
CA ARG A 377 7.77 -24.64 3.71
C ARG A 377 8.96 -23.83 4.25
N LEU A 378 8.70 -22.87 5.13
CA LEU A 378 9.73 -22.03 5.74
C LEU A 378 10.52 -22.70 6.86
N ASN A 379 10.09 -23.89 7.34
CA ASN A 379 10.68 -24.53 8.53
C ASN A 379 10.73 -23.59 9.75
N MET A 380 9.64 -22.86 9.99
CA MET A 380 9.56 -21.72 10.91
C MET A 380 9.65 -22.03 12.39
N LYS A 381 9.84 -23.29 12.81
CA LYS A 381 10.07 -23.64 14.23
C LYS A 381 11.21 -22.84 14.90
N LYS A 382 12.06 -22.19 14.08
CA LYS A 382 13.17 -21.31 14.54
C LYS A 382 12.81 -19.83 14.63
N VAL A 383 11.73 -19.36 13.98
CA VAL A 383 11.45 -17.93 13.80
C VAL A 383 10.50 -17.38 14.85
N MET A 384 9.60 -18.21 15.37
CA MET A 384 8.63 -17.83 16.40
C MET A 384 9.19 -17.99 17.80
N LYS A 385 10.22 -17.23 18.17
CA LYS A 385 10.60 -17.12 19.58
C LYS A 385 9.71 -16.06 20.22
N LEU A 386 8.81 -16.49 21.09
CA LEU A 386 8.19 -15.59 22.05
C LEU A 386 9.32 -14.91 22.84
N ARG A 387 9.42 -13.57 22.72
CA ARG A 387 10.47 -12.79 23.41
C ARG A 387 10.17 -12.58 24.90
N TRP A 388 8.93 -12.82 25.30
CA TRP A 388 8.55 -12.75 26.69
C TRP A 388 8.92 -14.06 27.38
N PRO A 389 9.61 -14.03 28.51
CA PRO A 389 9.85 -15.24 29.26
C PRO A 389 8.50 -15.76 29.78
N VAL A 390 7.94 -16.69 29.03
CA VAL A 390 6.94 -17.60 29.58
C VAL A 390 7.79 -18.72 30.19
N GLU A 391 8.03 -18.63 31.50
CA GLU A 391 8.62 -19.74 32.24
C GLU A 391 7.70 -20.96 32.20
#